data_021a83bd81663cfb70173500540bda92
#
_entry.id   021a83bd81663cfb70173500540bda92
#
_cell.length_a   1.000
_cell.length_b   1.000
_cell.length_c   1.000
_cell.angle_alpha   90.00
_cell.angle_beta   90.00
_cell.angle_gamma   90.00
#
_symmetry.space_group_name_H-M   'P 1'
#
loop_
_entity.id
_entity.type
_entity.pdbx_description
1 polymer ?
#
loop_
_entity_poly.entity_id
_entity_poly.type
_entity_poly.pdbx_seq_one_letter_code
_entity_poly.pdbx_strand_id
1 'polypeptide(L)'
;MSALTLYYDGRCPFCVRAMRRLKKWNTKGRLDFVDITQHGFDPSFLGVDMAALNRELHGRTREGAVLVGIDCMLAAYTLVGRGWLVWPLRIPFLRPLLARCYRWFARHRYAISRRLGYRLPPRCDGATCEIGNPFLR
;
A
#
# COMPACT_ATOMS: atom_id res chain seq x y z
N MET A 1 -19.35 -3.00 6.41
CA MET A 1 -18.43 -1.83 6.34
C MET A 1 -17.06 -2.21 6.83
N SER A 2 -16.04 -1.83 6.08
CA SER A 2 -14.65 -2.08 6.44
C SER A 2 -14.21 -1.26 7.66
N ALA A 3 -13.28 -1.80 8.44
CA ALA A 3 -12.69 -1.10 9.57
C ALA A 3 -11.55 -0.17 9.12
N LEU A 4 -10.90 -0.50 8.00
CA LEU A 4 -9.77 0.24 7.47
C LEU A 4 -9.80 0.18 5.94
N THR A 5 -9.62 1.33 5.29
CA THR A 5 -9.44 1.44 3.84
C THR A 5 -7.98 1.74 3.54
N LEU A 6 -7.35 0.90 2.74
CA LEU A 6 -5.94 1.05 2.34
C LEU A 6 -5.86 1.73 0.97
N TYR A 7 -5.01 2.74 0.89
CA TYR A 7 -4.72 3.49 -0.35
C TYR A 7 -3.33 3.11 -0.84
N TYR A 8 -3.25 2.45 -1.98
CA TYR A 8 -2.00 1.88 -2.49
C TYR A 8 -1.73 2.29 -3.92
N ASP A 9 -0.46 2.25 -4.30
CA ASP A 9 -0.03 2.51 -5.67
C ASP A 9 -0.22 1.26 -6.54
N GLY A 10 -1.24 1.29 -7.40
CA GLY A 10 -1.55 0.19 -8.30
C GLY A 10 -0.55 0.00 -9.45
N ARG A 11 0.42 0.88 -9.61
CA ARG A 11 1.52 0.75 -10.57
C ARG A 11 2.77 0.12 -9.97
N CYS A 12 2.84 0.01 -8.66
CA CYS A 12 3.93 -0.66 -7.97
C CYS A 12 3.67 -2.18 -7.91
N PRO A 13 4.45 -3.03 -8.60
CA PRO A 13 4.24 -4.48 -8.58
C PRO A 13 4.29 -5.08 -7.18
N PHE A 14 5.21 -4.61 -6.36
CA PHE A 14 5.34 -5.04 -4.97
C PHE A 14 4.09 -4.68 -4.15
N CYS A 15 3.61 -3.44 -4.29
CA CYS A 15 2.43 -2.96 -3.57
C CYS A 15 1.18 -3.77 -3.96
N VAL A 16 1.00 -4.05 -5.24
CA VAL A 16 -0.12 -4.86 -5.73
C VAL A 16 -0.07 -6.29 -5.17
N ARG A 17 1.11 -6.90 -5.14
CA ARG A 17 1.27 -8.25 -4.56
C ARG A 17 0.98 -8.27 -3.06
N ALA A 18 1.46 -7.26 -2.33
CA ALA A 18 1.18 -7.12 -0.91
C ALA A 18 -0.33 -6.97 -0.66
N MET A 19 -1.01 -6.15 -1.44
CA MET A 19 -2.46 -5.95 -1.32
C MET A 19 -3.25 -7.21 -1.70
N ARG A 20 -2.83 -7.95 -2.72
CA ARG A 20 -3.45 -9.24 -3.07
C ARG A 20 -3.33 -10.25 -1.93
N ARG A 21 -2.20 -10.28 -1.25
CA ARG A 21 -2.00 -11.13 -0.08
C ARG A 21 -2.95 -10.75 1.05
N LEU A 22 -3.06 -9.47 1.35
CA LEU A 22 -4.01 -8.97 2.35
C LEU A 22 -5.46 -9.26 1.96
N LYS A 23 -5.83 -9.11 0.70
CA LYS A 23 -7.16 -9.48 0.18
C LYS A 23 -7.46 -10.95 0.42
N LYS A 24 -6.49 -11.82 0.17
CA LYS A 24 -6.64 -13.27 0.41
C LYS A 24 -6.89 -13.59 1.88
N TRP A 25 -6.25 -12.85 2.79
CA TRP A 25 -6.42 -13.05 4.23
C TRP A 25 -7.63 -12.31 4.81
N ASN A 26 -8.23 -11.41 4.06
CA ASN A 26 -9.36 -10.57 4.48
C ASN A 26 -10.69 -11.33 4.41
N THR A 27 -10.76 -12.49 5.06
CA THR A 27 -11.94 -13.35 5.03
C THR A 27 -13.17 -12.74 5.72
N LYS A 28 -12.95 -11.81 6.64
CA LYS A 28 -14.03 -11.13 7.39
C LYS A 28 -14.43 -9.78 6.78
N GLY A 29 -13.87 -9.40 5.64
CA GLY A 29 -14.20 -8.14 4.97
C GLY A 29 -13.89 -6.88 5.76
N ARG A 30 -12.85 -6.89 6.60
CA ARG A 30 -12.49 -5.74 7.45
C ARG A 30 -11.63 -4.70 6.75
N LEU A 31 -11.05 -5.05 5.61
CA LEU A 31 -10.22 -4.16 4.82
C LEU A 31 -10.88 -3.85 3.48
N ASP A 32 -10.81 -2.59 3.08
CA ASP A 32 -11.06 -2.13 1.71
C ASP A 32 -9.75 -1.66 1.08
N PHE A 33 -9.70 -1.68 -0.24
CA PHE A 33 -8.50 -1.37 -1.01
C PHE A 33 -8.84 -0.37 -2.10
N VAL A 34 -8.11 0.74 -2.14
CA VAL A 34 -8.27 1.79 -3.15
C VAL A 34 -6.94 2.02 -3.85
N ASP A 35 -6.96 1.92 -5.16
CA ASP A 35 -5.81 2.22 -6.01
C ASP A 35 -5.77 3.72 -6.30
N ILE A 36 -4.75 4.40 -5.81
CA ILE A 36 -4.59 5.85 -5.98
C ILE A 36 -4.26 6.26 -7.43
N THR A 37 -3.92 5.31 -8.27
CA THR A 37 -3.62 5.57 -9.69
C THR A 37 -4.84 5.50 -10.59
N GLN A 38 -6.02 5.22 -10.03
CA GLN A 38 -7.27 5.22 -10.79
C GLN A 38 -7.66 6.61 -11.27
N HIS A 39 -8.29 6.65 -12.45
CA HIS A 39 -8.86 7.88 -12.99
C HIS A 39 -9.88 8.50 -12.02
N GLY A 40 -9.76 9.79 -11.79
CA GLY A 40 -10.70 10.51 -10.92
C GLY A 40 -10.43 10.38 -9.42
N PHE A 41 -9.35 9.72 -9.02
CA PHE A 41 -8.97 9.67 -7.60
C PHE A 41 -8.58 11.07 -7.10
N ASP A 42 -9.23 11.53 -6.05
CA ASP A 42 -8.95 12.82 -5.41
C ASP A 42 -8.48 12.57 -3.97
N PRO A 43 -7.24 12.95 -3.60
CA PRO A 43 -6.70 12.74 -2.26
C PRO A 43 -7.17 13.78 -1.24
N SER A 44 -7.91 14.80 -1.64
CA SER A 44 -8.27 15.94 -0.77
C SER A 44 -9.00 15.52 0.50
N PHE A 45 -9.85 14.48 0.43
CA PHE A 45 -10.60 13.98 1.58
C PHE A 45 -9.71 13.30 2.64
N LEU A 46 -8.47 12.95 2.30
CA LEU A 46 -7.49 12.40 3.24
C LEU A 46 -6.66 13.47 3.93
N GLY A 47 -6.73 14.73 3.46
CA GLY A 47 -5.91 15.81 3.97
C GLY A 47 -4.43 15.70 3.61
N VAL A 48 -4.08 14.90 2.61
CA VAL A 48 -2.72 14.69 2.12
C VAL A 48 -2.66 14.85 0.61
N ASP A 49 -1.47 15.14 0.07
CA ASP A 49 -1.28 15.24 -1.37
C ASP A 49 -0.87 13.90 -2.01
N MET A 50 -0.88 13.84 -3.34
CA MET A 50 -0.48 12.64 -4.07
C MET A 50 0.99 12.28 -3.83
N ALA A 51 1.87 13.26 -3.58
CA ALA A 51 3.27 13.00 -3.29
C ALA A 51 3.44 12.25 -1.98
N ALA A 52 2.65 12.59 -0.94
CA ALA A 52 2.65 11.87 0.33
C ALA A 52 2.13 10.44 0.16
N LEU A 53 1.04 10.25 -0.60
CA LEU A 53 0.47 8.93 -0.90
C LEU A 53 1.45 8.03 -1.66
N ASN A 54 2.27 8.60 -2.53
CA ASN A 54 3.29 7.86 -3.28
C ASN A 54 4.52 7.50 -2.43
N ARG A 55 4.76 8.21 -1.34
CA ARG A 55 5.93 7.94 -0.47
C ARG A 55 5.67 6.79 0.50
N GLU A 56 4.49 6.73 1.06
CA GLU A 56 4.15 5.79 2.13
C GLU A 56 2.73 5.27 1.95
N LEU A 57 2.49 4.07 2.46
CA LEU A 57 1.16 3.50 2.53
C LEU A 57 0.28 4.33 3.46
N HIS A 58 -0.89 4.69 3.00
CA HIS A 58 -1.90 5.39 3.79
C HIS A 58 -3.12 4.51 3.98
N GLY A 59 -3.76 4.67 5.11
CA GLY A 59 -5.04 4.04 5.40
C GLY A 59 -5.94 4.99 6.17
N ARG A 60 -7.24 4.83 6.00
CA ARG A 60 -8.26 5.59 6.73
C ARG A 60 -9.12 4.63 7.52
N THR A 61 -9.24 4.88 8.81
CA THR A 61 -10.12 4.11 9.69
C THR A 61 -11.57 4.50 9.47
N ARG A 62 -12.47 3.67 9.96
CA ARG A 62 -13.91 3.92 9.92
C ARG A 62 -14.28 5.24 10.61
N GLU A 63 -13.56 5.60 11.66
CA GLU A 63 -13.76 6.85 12.42
C GLU A 63 -13.18 8.07 11.71
N GLY A 64 -12.48 7.89 10.60
CA GLY A 64 -11.88 8.95 9.81
C GLY A 64 -10.43 9.27 10.13
N ALA A 65 -9.79 8.54 11.04
CA ALA A 65 -8.38 8.71 11.34
C ALA A 65 -7.52 8.19 10.19
N VAL A 66 -6.45 8.93 9.83
CA VAL A 66 -5.50 8.55 8.79
C VAL A 66 -4.28 7.93 9.43
N LEU A 67 -3.96 6.72 9.01
CA LEU A 67 -2.75 5.98 9.41
C LEU A 67 -1.73 6.02 8.26
N VAL A 68 -0.46 6.14 8.60
CA VAL A 68 0.62 6.29 7.62
C VAL A 68 1.72 5.28 7.89
N GLY A 69 2.27 4.69 6.84
CA GLY A 69 3.44 3.84 6.90
C GLY A 69 3.27 2.60 7.75
N ILE A 70 4.15 2.42 8.72
CA ILE A 70 4.17 1.21 9.57
C ILE A 70 2.93 1.08 10.45
N ASP A 71 2.34 2.17 10.88
CA ASP A 71 1.10 2.14 11.67
C ASP A 71 -0.07 1.59 10.84
N CYS A 72 -0.13 1.98 9.57
CA CYS A 72 -1.10 1.46 8.63
C CYS A 72 -0.92 -0.05 8.39
N MET A 73 0.32 -0.49 8.19
CA MET A 73 0.64 -1.91 8.01
C MET A 73 0.31 -2.72 9.26
N LEU A 74 0.66 -2.21 10.43
CA LEU A 74 0.36 -2.88 11.70
C LEU A 74 -1.16 -3.08 11.87
N ALA A 75 -1.94 -2.04 11.60
CA ALA A 75 -3.40 -2.11 11.68
C ALA A 75 -3.98 -3.12 10.67
N ALA A 76 -3.51 -3.09 9.41
CA ALA A 76 -3.99 -3.97 8.37
C ALA A 76 -3.71 -5.45 8.69
N TYR A 77 -2.49 -5.79 9.07
CA TYR A 77 -2.13 -7.17 9.41
C TYR A 77 -2.86 -7.66 10.67
N THR A 78 -3.06 -6.79 11.65
CA THR A 78 -3.83 -7.13 12.85
C THR A 78 -5.28 -7.44 12.51
N LEU A 79 -5.90 -6.67 11.63
CA LEU A 79 -7.30 -6.85 11.23
C LEU A 79 -7.54 -8.17 10.46
N VAL A 80 -6.56 -8.66 9.72
CA VAL A 80 -6.66 -9.94 9.01
C VAL A 80 -6.21 -11.13 9.85
N GLY A 81 -5.91 -10.93 11.14
CA GLY A 81 -5.49 -11.99 12.04
C GLY A 81 -4.03 -12.41 11.89
N ARG A 82 -3.22 -11.60 11.23
CA ARG A 82 -1.79 -11.85 10.98
C ARG A 82 -0.87 -10.86 11.72
N GLY A 83 -1.35 -10.28 12.80
CA GLY A 83 -0.58 -9.32 13.60
C GLY A 83 0.76 -9.86 14.12
N TRP A 84 0.89 -11.17 14.26
CA TRP A 84 2.14 -11.82 14.67
C TRP A 84 3.27 -11.64 13.66
N LEU A 85 2.98 -11.43 12.36
CA LEU A 85 3.97 -11.15 11.33
C LEU A 85 4.61 -9.77 11.48
N VAL A 86 3.91 -8.85 12.13
CA VAL A 86 4.33 -7.46 12.31
C VAL A 86 4.52 -7.10 13.79
N TRP A 87 4.57 -8.09 14.67
CA TRP A 87 4.74 -7.83 16.09
C TRP A 87 6.00 -7.00 16.45
N PRO A 88 7.15 -7.10 15.70
CA PRO A 88 8.29 -6.23 15.95
C PRO A 88 7.97 -4.73 15.84
N LEU A 89 6.95 -4.36 15.04
CA LEU A 89 6.49 -2.97 14.92
C LEU A 89 5.85 -2.43 16.21
N ARG A 90 5.48 -3.31 17.13
CA ARG A 90 4.90 -2.94 18.42
C ARG A 90 5.95 -2.60 19.47
N ILE A 91 7.21 -2.95 19.23
CA ILE A 91 8.31 -2.71 20.17
C ILE A 91 8.76 -1.26 20.04
N PRO A 92 8.61 -0.41 21.10
CA PRO A 92 8.83 1.03 20.99
C PRO A 92 10.25 1.42 20.54
N PHE A 93 11.29 0.72 21.03
CA PHE A 93 12.68 1.05 20.69
C PHE A 93 13.10 0.57 19.29
N LEU A 94 12.39 -0.42 18.70
CA LEU A 94 12.62 -0.87 17.32
C LEU A 94 11.88 -0.03 16.29
N ARG A 95 10.82 0.66 16.67
CA ARG A 95 9.99 1.45 15.74
C ARG A 95 10.77 2.49 14.95
N PRO A 96 11.69 3.29 15.54
CA PRO A 96 12.47 4.26 14.76
C PRO A 96 13.32 3.61 13.69
N LEU A 97 13.95 2.47 13.99
CA LEU A 97 14.76 1.71 13.04
C LEU A 97 13.90 1.14 11.92
N LEU A 98 12.78 0.49 12.29
CA LEU A 98 11.84 -0.08 11.33
C LEU A 98 11.20 0.98 10.43
N ALA A 99 10.89 2.14 10.99
CA ALA A 99 10.37 3.27 10.22
C ALA A 99 11.39 3.79 9.20
N ARG A 100 12.67 3.83 9.56
CA ARG A 100 13.76 4.18 8.62
C ARG A 100 13.89 3.14 7.50
N CYS A 101 13.88 1.86 7.85
CA CYS A 101 13.92 0.76 6.88
C CYS A 101 12.71 0.81 5.93
N TYR A 102 11.52 1.07 6.46
CA TYR A 102 10.31 1.20 5.67
C TYR A 102 10.40 2.37 4.68
N ARG A 103 10.84 3.56 5.14
CA ARG A 103 11.00 4.72 4.28
C ARG A 103 12.05 4.50 3.20
N TRP A 104 13.16 3.88 3.54
CA TRP A 104 14.17 3.47 2.57
C TRP A 104 13.58 2.52 1.52
N PHE A 105 12.88 1.50 1.95
CA PHE A 105 12.20 0.55 1.08
C PHE A 105 11.18 1.25 0.17
N ALA A 106 10.34 2.14 0.73
CA ALA A 106 9.32 2.85 -0.02
C ALA A 106 9.92 3.72 -1.14
N ARG A 107 11.08 4.33 -0.88
CA ARG A 107 11.81 5.11 -1.90
C ARG A 107 12.38 4.24 -3.02
N HIS A 108 12.78 3.03 -2.72
CA HIS A 108 13.45 2.12 -3.64
C HIS A 108 12.55 0.98 -4.13
N ARG A 109 11.26 1.03 -3.83
CA ARG A 109 10.31 -0.05 -4.11
C ARG A 109 10.26 -0.46 -5.59
N TYR A 110 10.36 0.50 -6.51
CA TYR A 110 10.39 0.20 -7.94
C TYR A 110 11.67 -0.49 -8.38
N ALA A 111 12.81 -0.05 -7.86
CA ALA A 111 14.10 -0.68 -8.14
C ALA A 111 14.16 -2.11 -7.57
N ILE A 112 13.64 -2.30 -6.37
CA ILE A 112 13.54 -3.61 -5.73
C ILE A 112 12.60 -4.53 -6.52
N SER A 113 11.45 -4.03 -6.95
CA SER A 113 10.51 -4.78 -7.78
C SER A 113 11.13 -5.24 -9.09
N ARG A 114 11.91 -4.37 -9.74
CA ARG A 114 12.63 -4.73 -10.98
C ARG A 114 13.67 -5.82 -10.74
N ARG A 115 14.43 -5.73 -9.65
CA ARG A 115 15.45 -6.73 -9.30
C ARG A 115 14.84 -8.09 -8.97
N LEU A 116 13.66 -8.10 -8.36
CA LEU A 116 12.93 -9.33 -8.03
C LEU A 116 12.12 -9.88 -9.23
N GLY A 117 12.17 -9.21 -10.38
CA GLY A 117 11.46 -9.65 -11.58
C GLY A 117 9.93 -9.49 -11.50
N TYR A 118 9.42 -8.70 -10.58
CA TYR A 118 7.98 -8.44 -10.49
C TYR A 118 7.53 -7.56 -11.64
N ARG A 119 6.58 -8.06 -12.42
CA ARG A 119 5.97 -7.32 -13.54
C ARG A 119 4.46 -7.29 -13.36
N LEU A 120 3.87 -6.16 -13.67
CA LEU A 120 2.42 -6.03 -13.76
C LEU A 120 1.98 -6.22 -15.21
N PRO A 121 0.84 -6.88 -15.42
CA PRO A 121 0.23 -6.88 -16.73
C PRO A 121 -0.16 -5.44 -17.12
N PRO A 122 -0.12 -5.10 -18.42
CA PRO A 122 -0.56 -3.79 -18.87
C PRO A 122 -2.03 -3.56 -18.50
N ARG A 123 -2.35 -2.35 -18.06
CA ARG A 123 -3.74 -1.93 -17.86
C ARG A 123 -4.32 -1.47 -19.17
N CYS A 124 -5.48 -2.01 -19.49
CA CYS A 124 -6.23 -1.58 -20.67
C CYS A 124 -7.52 -0.92 -20.19
N ASP A 125 -7.69 0.35 -20.50
CA ASP A 125 -8.93 1.10 -20.33
C ASP A 125 -9.65 1.17 -21.70
N GLY A 126 -10.51 0.18 -21.96
CA GLY A 126 -11.27 0.14 -23.21
C GLY A 126 -10.39 0.09 -24.46
N ALA A 127 -10.27 1.22 -25.18
CA ALA A 127 -9.55 1.28 -26.46
C ALA A 127 -8.03 1.51 -26.32
N THR A 128 -7.53 1.87 -25.15
CA THR A 128 -6.11 2.16 -24.90
C THR A 128 -5.53 1.23 -23.84
N CYS A 129 -4.49 0.50 -24.23
CA CYS A 129 -3.68 -0.25 -23.27
C CYS A 129 -2.47 0.61 -22.85
N GLU A 130 -2.29 0.86 -21.55
CA GLU A 130 -1.02 1.38 -21.06
C GLU A 130 0.05 0.31 -21.27
N ILE A 131 0.83 0.49 -22.31
CA ILE A 131 2.09 -0.24 -22.46
C ILE A 131 2.97 0.28 -21.33
N GLY A 132 3.32 -0.60 -20.40
CA GLY A 132 4.16 -0.23 -19.27
C GLY A 132 5.35 0.57 -19.75
N ASN A 133 5.65 1.66 -19.05
CA ASN A 133 6.75 2.57 -19.40
C ASN A 133 8.02 1.76 -19.66
N PRO A 134 8.59 1.79 -20.88
CA PRO A 134 9.77 0.99 -21.22
C PRO A 134 10.99 1.34 -20.35
N PHE A 135 10.98 2.51 -19.69
CA PHE A 135 12.02 2.93 -18.76
C PHE A 135 11.83 2.37 -17.34
N LEU A 136 10.71 1.68 -17.08
CA LEU A 136 10.46 0.97 -15.82
C LEU A 136 10.69 -0.54 -15.91
N ARG A 137 11.27 -0.98 -17.01
CA ARG A 137 11.67 -2.39 -17.19
C ARG A 137 12.97 -2.69 -16.48
#